data_8d9c42eb63374211c841cdb893a2c6cf
#
_entry.id   8d9c42eb63374211c841cdb893a2c6cf
#
_cell.length_a   1.000
_cell.length_b   1.000
_cell.length_c   1.000
_cell.angle_alpha   90.00
_cell.angle_beta   90.00
_cell.angle_gamma   90.00
#
_symmetry.space_group_name_H-M   'P 1'
#
loop_
_entity.id
_entity.type
_entity.pdbx_description
1 polymer ?
#
loop_
_entity_poly.entity_id
_entity_poly.type
_entity_poly.pdbx_seq_one_letter_code
_entity_poly.pdbx_strand_id
1 'polypeptide(L)' 'MKLKVALFGITKEIVGKPELELDAPAEQSVAGLMNQLREKYPALNELTSFAVAVNSDYAVDDYQLHERDEIALIPPVSGG' A
#
# COMPACT_ATOMS: atom_id res chain seq x y z
N MET A 1 -7.18 -8.30 10.96
CA MET A 1 -8.11 -8.07 9.84
C MET A 1 -7.44 -8.31 8.50
N LYS A 2 -8.21 -8.65 7.49
CA LYS A 2 -7.65 -8.83 6.15
C LYS A 2 -7.83 -7.58 5.32
N LEU A 3 -6.75 -7.14 4.70
CA LEU A 3 -6.74 -5.97 3.83
C LEU A 3 -6.42 -6.39 2.41
N LYS A 4 -7.09 -5.75 1.46
CA LYS A 4 -6.81 -5.95 0.04
C LYS A 4 -6.20 -4.67 -0.51
N VAL A 5 -5.05 -4.80 -1.16
CA VAL A 5 -4.31 -3.66 -1.69
C VAL A 5 -4.20 -3.81 -3.19
N ALA A 6 -4.76 -2.87 -3.93
CA ALA A 6 -4.60 -2.84 -5.38
C ALA A 6 -3.23 -2.28 -5.72
N LEU A 7 -2.59 -2.83 -6.74
CA LEU A 7 -1.22 -2.49 -7.10
C LEU A 7 -1.18 -1.98 -8.54
N PHE A 8 -0.37 -0.95 -8.76
CA PHE A 8 -0.28 -0.32 -10.08
C PHE A 8 1.17 -0.07 -10.45
N GLY A 9 1.45 -0.07 -11.76
CA GLY A 9 2.77 0.25 -12.27
C GLY A 9 3.87 -0.62 -11.68
N ILE A 10 4.95 0.03 -11.23
CA ILE A 10 6.10 -0.69 -10.69
C ILE A 10 5.76 -1.48 -9.43
N THR A 11 4.81 -1.03 -8.63
CA THR A 11 4.43 -1.77 -7.42
C THR A 11 3.81 -3.11 -7.79
N LYS A 12 3.03 -3.16 -8.86
CA LYS A 12 2.46 -4.40 -9.37
C LYS A 12 3.55 -5.35 -9.84
N GLU A 13 4.58 -4.82 -10.49
CA GLU A 13 5.71 -5.63 -10.95
C GLU A 13 6.51 -6.19 -9.79
N ILE A 14 6.73 -5.40 -8.76
CA ILE A 14 7.48 -5.83 -7.57
C ILE A 14 6.76 -6.97 -6.85
N VAL A 15 5.46 -6.86 -6.68
CA VAL A 15 4.68 -7.88 -5.99
C VAL A 15 4.39 -9.07 -6.89
N GLY A 16 4.24 -8.83 -8.17
CA GLY A 16 3.98 -9.91 -9.14
C GLY A 16 2.51 -10.21 -9.36
N LYS A 17 1.62 -9.38 -8.86
CA LYS A 17 0.18 -9.55 -9.07
C LYS A 17 -0.54 -8.20 -8.94
N PRO A 18 -1.76 -8.10 -9.50
CA PRO A 18 -2.48 -6.83 -9.50
C PRO A 18 -3.12 -6.47 -8.17
N GLU A 19 -3.27 -7.44 -7.29
CA GLU A 19 -3.89 -7.23 -5.98
C GLU A 19 -3.19 -8.10 -4.96
N LEU A 20 -3.01 -7.57 -3.76
CA LEU A 20 -2.39 -8.29 -2.66
C LEU A 20 -3.35 -8.33 -1.49
N GLU A 21 -3.52 -9.52 -0.90
CA GLU A 21 -4.28 -9.66 0.33
C GLU A 21 -3.30 -9.95 1.46
N LEU A 22 -3.48 -9.27 2.58
CA LEU A 22 -2.59 -9.48 3.73
C LEU A 22 -3.34 -9.33 5.03
N ASP A 23 -2.80 -9.97 6.06
CA ASP A 23 -3.34 -9.88 7.41
C ASP A 23 -2.68 -8.71 8.14
N ALA A 24 -3.49 -7.90 8.79
CA ALA A 24 -3.02 -6.74 9.53
C ALA A 24 -3.66 -6.71 10.91
N PRO A 25 -3.02 -6.02 11.87
CA PRO A 25 -3.64 -5.82 13.17
C PRO A 25 -4.97 -5.09 13.05
N ALA A 26 -5.85 -5.28 14.04
CA ALA A 26 -7.18 -4.66 14.02
C ALA A 26 -7.12 -3.13 13.97
N GLU A 27 -6.03 -2.53 14.43
CA GLU A 27 -5.88 -1.09 14.44
C GLU A 27 -4.68 -0.67 13.59
N GLN A 28 -4.65 -1.13 12.34
CA GLN A 28 -3.55 -0.81 11.44
C GLN A 28 -3.70 0.58 10.86
N SER A 29 -2.63 1.38 10.97
CA SER A 29 -2.57 2.69 10.30
C SER A 29 -1.96 2.55 8.91
N VAL A 30 -2.09 3.62 8.12
CA VAL A 30 -1.44 3.67 6.81
C VAL A 30 0.07 3.50 6.94
N ALA A 31 0.69 4.20 7.90
CA ALA A 31 2.12 4.05 8.14
C ALA A 31 2.49 2.60 8.49
N GLY A 32 1.69 1.96 9.33
CA GLY A 32 1.90 0.57 9.69
C GLY A 32 1.78 -0.36 8.48
N LEU A 33 0.81 -0.10 7.62
CA LEU A 33 0.67 -0.87 6.37
C LEU A 33 1.89 -0.69 5.47
N MET A 34 2.38 0.53 5.32
CA MET A 34 3.56 0.78 4.50
C MET A 34 4.78 0.04 5.04
N ASN A 35 4.96 0.03 6.36
CA ASN A 35 6.06 -0.71 6.98
C ASN A 35 5.91 -2.21 6.74
N GLN A 36 4.72 -2.74 6.87
CA GLN A 36 4.44 -4.15 6.63
C GLN A 36 4.76 -4.54 5.19
N LEU A 37 4.38 -3.70 4.24
CA LEU A 37 4.65 -3.94 2.83
C LEU A 37 6.15 -3.90 2.53
N ARG A 38 6.87 -2.96 3.12
CA ARG A 38 8.33 -2.87 2.93
C ARG A 38 9.06 -4.07 3.49
N GLU A 39 8.59 -4.61 4.61
CA GLU A 39 9.18 -5.81 5.18
C GLU A 39 8.94 -7.04 4.31
N LYS A 40 7.73 -7.15 3.78
CA LYS A 40 7.37 -8.29 2.94
C LYS A 40 7.99 -8.20 1.54
N TYR A 41 8.09 -7.00 1.02
CA TYR A 41 8.66 -6.74 -0.30
C TYR A 41 9.74 -5.67 -0.21
N PRO A 42 10.96 -6.06 0.18
CA PRO A 42 12.05 -5.10 0.36
C PRO A 42 12.36 -4.24 -0.86
N ALA A 43 12.04 -4.73 -2.06
CA ALA A 43 12.25 -3.95 -3.28
C ALA A 43 11.45 -2.64 -3.29
N LEU A 44 10.40 -2.54 -2.49
CA LEU A 44 9.66 -1.29 -2.36
C LEU A 44 10.51 -0.16 -1.78
N ASN A 45 11.53 -0.52 -1.00
CA ASN A 45 12.44 0.47 -0.43
C ASN A 45 13.31 1.16 -1.47
N GLU A 46 13.39 0.58 -2.67
CA GLU A 46 14.18 1.16 -3.75
C GLU A 46 13.42 2.24 -4.51
N LEU A 47 12.11 2.35 -4.28
CA LEU A 47 11.32 3.40 -4.90
C LEU A 47 11.59 4.72 -4.20
N THR A 48 11.64 5.81 -4.97
CA THR A 48 11.84 7.14 -4.41
C THR A 48 10.75 7.46 -3.39
N SER A 49 9.52 7.13 -3.74
CA SER A 49 8.39 7.28 -2.85
C SER A 49 7.22 6.47 -3.40
N PHE A 50 6.27 6.17 -2.56
CA PHE A 50 4.99 5.67 -3.01
C PHE A 50 3.94 6.15 -2.01
N ALA A 51 2.70 6.20 -2.45
CA ALA A 51 1.61 6.70 -1.63
C ALA A 51 0.56 5.63 -1.46
N VAL A 52 -0.22 5.74 -0.41
CA VAL A 52 -1.36 4.87 -0.17
C VAL A 52 -2.62 5.70 -0.38
N ALA A 53 -3.49 5.22 -1.25
CA ALA A 53 -4.81 5.81 -1.42
C ALA A 53 -5.83 4.90 -0.75
N VAL A 54 -6.79 5.49 -0.07
CA VAL A 54 -7.84 4.76 0.61
C VAL A 54 -9.17 5.34 0.12
N ASN A 55 -10.01 4.48 -0.44
CA ASN A 55 -11.31 4.87 -1.00
C ASN A 55 -11.17 6.03 -2.00
N SER A 56 -10.17 5.92 -2.88
CA SER A 56 -9.89 6.85 -3.97
C SER A 56 -9.28 8.18 -3.55
N ASP A 57 -8.91 8.33 -2.29
CA ASP A 57 -8.26 9.56 -1.80
C ASP A 57 -6.90 9.21 -1.19
N TYR A 58 -5.92 10.07 -1.38
CA TYR A 58 -4.64 9.89 -0.70
C TYR A 58 -4.85 9.97 0.80
N ALA A 59 -4.28 9.02 1.51
CA ALA A 59 -4.44 8.93 2.95
C ALA A 59 -3.20 9.41 3.69
N VAL A 60 -3.43 10.02 4.86
CA VAL A 60 -2.32 10.42 5.73
C VAL A 60 -1.83 9.22 6.53
N ASP A 61 -0.59 9.32 7.04
CA ASP A 61 0.07 8.19 7.69
C ASP A 61 -0.67 7.66 8.92
N ASP A 62 -1.34 8.50 9.64
CA ASP A 62 -2.05 8.08 10.86
C ASP A 62 -3.52 7.71 10.65
N TYR A 63 -3.98 7.66 9.39
CA TYR A 63 -5.32 7.18 9.09
C TYR A 63 -5.45 5.71 9.51
N GLN A 64 -6.52 5.40 10.23
CA GLN A 64 -6.79 4.03 10.70
C GLN A 64 -7.55 3.26 9.64
N LEU A 65 -6.98 2.15 9.18
CA LEU A 65 -7.56 1.34 8.13
C LEU A 65 -8.68 0.45 8.65
N HIS A 66 -9.63 0.13 7.77
CA HIS A 66 -10.75 -0.77 8.05
C HIS A 66 -10.80 -1.85 6.98
N GLU A 67 -11.33 -3.00 7.31
CA GLU A 67 -11.41 -4.12 6.37
C GLU A 67 -12.13 -3.77 5.06
N ARG A 68 -13.08 -2.84 5.12
CA ARG A 68 -13.87 -2.47 3.95
C ARG A 68 -13.20 -1.41 3.08
N ASP A 69 -12.08 -0.86 3.53
CA ASP A 69 -11.42 0.18 2.77
C ASP A 69 -10.85 -0.37 1.46
N GLU A 70 -11.03 0.39 0.39
CA GLU A 70 -10.39 0.10 -0.88
C GLU A 70 -9.01 0.76 -0.86
N ILE A 71 -7.98 -0.05 -0.72
CA ILE A 71 -6.61 0.43 -0.58
C ILE A 71 -5.88 0.25 -1.89
N ALA A 72 -5.15 1.26 -2.30
CA ALA A 72 -4.33 1.21 -3.50
C ALA A 72 -2.94 1.72 -3.20
N LEU A 73 -1.93 1.04 -3.75
CA LEU A 73 -0.54 1.47 -3.62
C LEU A 73 -0.18 2.19 -4.90
N ILE A 74 0.09 3.48 -4.77
CA ILE A 74 0.35 4.34 -5.91
C ILE A 74 1.85 4.57 -6.05
N PRO A 75 2.46 4.12 -7.16
CA PRO A 75 3.89 4.30 -7.35
C PRO A 75 4.23 5.77 -7.62
N PRO A 76 5.52 6.13 -7.49
CA PRO A 76 5.93 7.49 -7.82
C PRO A 76 5.70 7.77 -9.29
N VAL A 77 5.31 9.01 -9.59
CA VAL A 77 5.12 9.46 -10.96
C VAL A 77 6.45 10.02 -11.46
N SER A 78 6.96 9.43 -12.53
CA SER A 78 8.22 9.88 -13.09
C SER A 78 7.99 10.92 -14.18
N GLY A 79 8.83 11.95 -14.17
CA GLY A 79 8.95 12.87 -15.26
C GLY A 79 7.81 13.84 -15.51
N GLY A 80 6.95 13.96 -14.58
CA GLY A 80 5.89 14.97 -14.66
C GLY A 80 4.98 14.85 -15.85
#